data_c06d1c2d693e14a5cbac1e8e07741ceb
#
_entry.id   c06d1c2d693e14a5cbac1e8e07741ceb
#
_cell.length_a   1.000
_cell.length_b   1.000
_cell.length_c   1.000
_cell.angle_alpha   90.00
_cell.angle_beta   90.00
_cell.angle_gamma   90.00
#
_symmetry.space_group_name_H-M   'P 1'
#
loop_
_entity.id
_entity.type
_entity.pdbx_description
1 polymer ?
#
loop_
_entity_poly.entity_id
_entity_poly.type
_entity_poly.pdbx_seq_one_letter_code
_entity_poly.pdbx_strand_id
1 'polypeptide(L)'
;MGRLFYSIEELLGKPTFPGIKDPTLVYYHFRPARPANLLVTRDPDTGELNLASGTYGPLTDRPYTICLHLHSSPHSARNLSAIGTECVVALPGRDLIRETWIPALSLPRGISEAEVAELALLPSKVVSIPGIAECPVNLECRVEFLKELYGRTIAVFLRVVGASIDEEMVARDRLGVIAQYPTYEVDDATNVWGGSIERLGVNGELLDCPSFPACAKRGFSTDTAAWLADLRAEGYLSDPEFTRLNGWIRDYAAASGESRAALREQLTDALRLAAWEEWDHLHAHLGAARGE
;
A
#
# COMPACT_ATOMS: atom_id res chain seq x y z
N MET A 1 26.27 17.55 -24.45
CA MET A 1 25.11 16.70 -24.03
C MET A 1 23.90 17.08 -24.83
N GLY A 2 23.32 16.15 -25.61
CA GLY A 2 22.06 16.36 -26.31
C GLY A 2 20.86 16.29 -25.32
N ARG A 3 19.80 17.04 -25.59
CA ARG A 3 18.52 16.92 -24.88
C ARG A 3 17.49 16.29 -25.83
N LEU A 4 16.72 15.36 -25.31
CA LEU A 4 15.56 14.80 -26.01
C LEU A 4 14.31 15.46 -25.46
N PHE A 5 13.38 15.80 -26.34
CA PHE A 5 12.12 16.46 -26.00
C PHE A 5 10.99 15.55 -26.49
N TYR A 6 10.04 15.27 -25.60
CA TYR A 6 8.88 14.45 -25.90
C TYR A 6 7.62 15.12 -25.37
N SER A 7 6.52 15.03 -26.11
CA SER A 7 5.19 15.25 -25.56
C SER A 7 4.82 14.07 -24.64
N ILE A 8 3.86 14.28 -23.76
CA ILE A 8 3.34 13.17 -22.91
C ILE A 8 2.74 12.06 -23.77
N GLU A 9 2.08 12.40 -24.89
CA GLU A 9 1.52 11.43 -25.84
C GLU A 9 2.60 10.60 -26.50
N GLU A 10 3.74 11.20 -26.84
CA GLU A 10 4.90 10.47 -27.38
C GLU A 10 5.51 9.55 -26.31
N LEU A 11 5.60 9.99 -25.05
CA LEU A 11 6.10 9.19 -23.95
C LEU A 11 5.20 7.99 -23.65
N LEU A 12 3.88 8.18 -23.67
CA LEU A 12 2.91 7.11 -23.44
C LEU A 12 2.75 6.16 -24.64
N GLY A 13 3.05 6.64 -25.84
CA GLY A 13 2.87 5.87 -27.07
C GLY A 13 4.07 5.05 -27.55
N LYS A 14 5.27 5.23 -26.97
CA LYS A 14 6.50 4.57 -27.42
C LYS A 14 7.37 4.09 -26.26
N PRO A 15 7.82 2.84 -26.27
CA PRO A 15 8.86 2.37 -25.35
C PRO A 15 10.21 2.96 -25.77
N THR A 16 10.42 4.26 -25.50
CA THR A 16 11.56 5.02 -26.02
C THR A 16 12.76 5.02 -25.10
N PHE A 17 12.61 4.53 -23.87
CA PHE A 17 13.70 4.45 -22.91
C PHE A 17 14.26 3.01 -22.90
N PRO A 18 15.57 2.82 -23.13
CA PRO A 18 16.18 1.53 -22.97
C PRO A 18 15.87 0.94 -21.61
N GLY A 19 15.41 -0.30 -21.57
CA GLY A 19 15.09 -1.00 -20.33
C GLY A 19 13.67 -0.81 -19.79
N ILE A 20 12.88 0.15 -20.27
CA ILE A 20 11.47 0.30 -19.90
C ILE A 20 10.59 -0.47 -20.88
N LYS A 21 9.99 -1.56 -20.41
CA LYS A 21 9.11 -2.40 -21.24
C LYS A 21 7.68 -1.85 -21.36
N ASP A 22 7.23 -1.12 -20.36
CA ASP A 22 5.90 -0.50 -20.33
C ASP A 22 6.03 1.03 -20.39
N PRO A 23 5.58 1.68 -21.47
CA PRO A 23 5.66 3.14 -21.61
C PRO A 23 4.86 3.90 -20.55
N THR A 24 3.85 3.29 -19.91
CA THR A 24 3.10 3.93 -18.82
C THR A 24 3.96 4.14 -17.58
N LEU A 25 5.04 3.38 -17.43
CA LEU A 25 5.97 3.48 -16.32
C LEU A 25 6.92 4.69 -16.41
N VAL A 26 7.02 5.33 -17.56
CA VAL A 26 7.87 6.54 -17.74
C VAL A 26 7.49 7.65 -16.75
N TYR A 27 6.22 7.77 -16.42
CA TYR A 27 5.74 8.72 -15.40
C TYR A 27 6.50 8.59 -14.06
N TYR A 28 6.84 7.38 -13.66
CA TYR A 28 7.50 7.13 -12.38
C TYR A 28 8.95 7.62 -12.33
N HIS A 29 9.59 7.83 -13.47
CA HIS A 29 10.94 8.40 -13.54
C HIS A 29 10.99 9.88 -13.18
N PHE A 30 9.88 10.60 -13.38
CA PHE A 30 9.84 12.06 -13.25
C PHE A 30 9.15 12.55 -11.97
N ARG A 31 8.52 11.66 -11.23
CA ARG A 31 7.86 12.07 -9.98
C ARG A 31 8.86 12.22 -8.83
N PRO A 32 8.66 13.19 -7.94
CA PRO A 32 9.47 13.30 -6.73
C PRO A 32 9.20 12.13 -5.78
N ALA A 33 10.15 11.85 -4.90
CA ALA A 33 9.93 10.93 -3.79
C ALA A 33 8.72 11.38 -2.95
N ARG A 34 7.89 10.42 -2.54
CA ARG A 34 6.71 10.66 -1.71
C ARG A 34 6.73 9.73 -0.51
N PRO A 35 6.38 10.24 0.70
CA PRO A 35 6.25 9.37 1.86
C PRO A 35 5.24 8.26 1.59
N ALA A 36 5.61 7.03 1.95
CA ALA A 36 4.67 5.92 2.03
C ALA A 36 3.77 6.11 3.24
N ASN A 37 2.57 5.59 3.19
CA ASN A 37 1.64 5.63 4.31
C ASN A 37 0.80 4.36 4.40
N LEU A 38 0.37 4.10 5.62
CA LEU A 38 -0.72 3.20 5.96
C LEU A 38 -1.94 4.08 6.28
N LEU A 39 -2.97 4.00 5.46
CA LEU A 39 -4.19 4.79 5.60
C LEU A 39 -5.23 3.98 6.37
N VAL A 40 -5.54 4.42 7.59
CA VAL A 40 -6.61 3.82 8.42
C VAL A 40 -7.90 4.59 8.20
N THR A 41 -8.94 3.88 7.81
CA THR A 41 -10.28 4.42 7.60
C THR A 41 -11.32 3.52 8.27
N ARG A 42 -12.56 3.99 8.38
CA ARG A 42 -13.69 3.22 8.90
C ARG A 42 -14.78 3.12 7.83
N ASP A 43 -15.28 1.91 7.63
CA ASP A 43 -16.45 1.66 6.77
C ASP A 43 -17.68 2.32 7.43
N PRO A 44 -18.37 3.25 6.73
CA PRO A 44 -19.50 3.98 7.31
C PRO A 44 -20.72 3.10 7.57
N ASP A 45 -20.84 1.96 6.91
CA ASP A 45 -22.00 1.08 7.06
C ASP A 45 -21.80 0.01 8.14
N THR A 46 -20.58 -0.53 8.25
CA THR A 46 -20.28 -1.63 9.18
C THR A 46 -19.54 -1.19 10.43
N GLY A 47 -18.88 -0.02 10.40
CA GLY A 47 -18.01 0.45 11.46
C GLY A 47 -16.65 -0.25 11.51
N GLU A 48 -16.39 -1.18 10.60
CA GLU A 48 -15.12 -1.91 10.53
C GLU A 48 -13.97 -1.02 10.06
N LEU A 49 -12.78 -1.25 10.59
CA LEU A 49 -11.57 -0.57 10.15
C LEU A 49 -11.02 -1.22 8.90
N ASN A 50 -10.48 -0.38 8.03
CA ASN A 50 -9.78 -0.77 6.82
C ASN A 50 -8.40 -0.09 6.82
N LEU A 51 -7.38 -0.84 6.48
CA LEU A 51 -6.01 -0.36 6.32
C LEU A 51 -5.59 -0.50 4.86
N ALA A 52 -5.00 0.55 4.30
CA ALA A 52 -4.54 0.53 2.92
C ALA A 52 -3.16 1.18 2.80
N SER A 53 -2.30 0.61 1.99
CA SER A 53 -1.00 1.19 1.65
C SER A 53 -1.14 2.22 0.55
N GLY A 54 -0.34 3.29 0.64
CA GLY A 54 -0.35 4.34 -0.36
C GLY A 54 0.80 5.33 -0.19
N THR A 55 0.68 6.44 -0.88
CA THR A 55 1.57 7.59 -0.71
C THR A 55 0.76 8.87 -0.61
N TYR A 56 1.31 9.88 0.04
CA TYR A 56 0.69 11.20 0.09
C TYR A 56 1.66 12.29 -0.41
N GLY A 57 1.09 13.45 -0.75
CA GLY A 57 1.84 14.66 -1.03
C GLY A 57 1.45 15.77 -0.05
N PRO A 58 2.41 16.49 0.58
CA PRO A 58 2.12 17.70 1.33
C PRO A 58 1.63 18.78 0.38
N LEU A 59 0.67 19.61 0.82
CA LEU A 59 0.09 20.70 0.03
C LEU A 59 0.36 22.06 0.64
N THR A 60 0.02 22.23 1.91
CA THR A 60 0.17 23.52 2.61
C THR A 60 0.62 23.29 4.05
N ASP A 61 1.32 24.30 4.61
CA ASP A 61 1.80 24.28 5.98
C ASP A 61 0.80 24.91 6.96
N ARG A 62 -0.06 25.82 6.48
CA ARG A 62 -1.00 26.58 7.33
C ARG A 62 -2.32 26.87 6.60
N PRO A 63 -3.38 26.07 6.81
CA PRO A 63 -3.40 24.84 7.63
C PRO A 63 -2.53 23.75 7.03
N TYR A 64 -2.04 22.80 7.85
CA TYR A 64 -1.32 21.65 7.33
C TYR A 64 -2.29 20.73 6.60
N THR A 65 -2.10 20.62 5.30
CA THR A 65 -2.92 19.76 4.43
C THR A 65 -2.07 18.84 3.60
N ILE A 66 -2.61 17.65 3.36
CA ILE A 66 -2.00 16.62 2.52
C ILE A 66 -2.99 16.14 1.47
N CYS A 67 -2.51 15.55 0.39
CA CYS A 67 -3.33 14.96 -0.65
C CYS A 67 -3.01 13.48 -0.83
N LEU A 68 -4.04 12.66 -0.83
CA LEU A 68 -3.99 11.27 -1.23
C LEU A 68 -4.57 11.12 -2.64
N HIS A 69 -4.02 10.16 -3.40
CA HIS A 69 -4.60 9.73 -4.67
C HIS A 69 -5.07 8.29 -4.49
N LEU A 70 -6.38 8.10 -4.47
CA LEU A 70 -7.00 6.80 -4.27
C LEU A 70 -7.67 6.33 -5.56
N HIS A 71 -7.57 5.03 -5.84
CA HIS A 71 -8.45 4.42 -6.83
C HIS A 71 -9.90 4.44 -6.32
N SER A 72 -10.86 4.72 -7.18
CA SER A 72 -12.28 4.84 -6.80
C SER A 72 -12.93 3.50 -6.43
N SER A 73 -12.31 2.38 -6.75
CA SER A 73 -12.83 1.04 -6.42
C SER A 73 -12.49 0.51 -5.02
N PRO A 74 -11.37 0.89 -4.37
CA PRO A 74 -11.02 0.40 -3.04
C PRO A 74 -11.97 0.89 -1.94
N HIS A 75 -12.01 0.13 -0.86
CA HIS A 75 -12.78 0.45 0.35
C HIS A 75 -12.42 1.83 0.90
N SER A 76 -11.13 2.19 0.92
CA SER A 76 -10.68 3.50 1.41
C SER A 76 -11.30 4.70 0.68
N ALA A 77 -11.47 4.61 -0.66
CA ALA A 77 -12.10 5.69 -1.42
C ALA A 77 -13.58 5.86 -1.05
N ARG A 78 -14.28 4.75 -0.83
CA ARG A 78 -15.67 4.75 -0.34
C ARG A 78 -15.76 5.30 1.07
N ASN A 79 -14.86 4.86 1.96
CA ASN A 79 -14.83 5.28 3.36
C ASN A 79 -14.57 6.79 3.50
N LEU A 80 -13.82 7.39 2.57
CA LEU A 80 -13.48 8.83 2.56
C LEU A 80 -14.36 9.65 1.61
N SER A 81 -15.55 9.21 1.28
CA SER A 81 -16.42 9.83 0.25
C SER A 81 -17.11 11.12 0.70
N ALA A 82 -17.03 11.52 1.98
CA ALA A 82 -17.71 12.70 2.52
C ALA A 82 -16.74 13.67 3.20
N ILE A 83 -17.01 14.98 3.05
CA ILE A 83 -16.28 16.03 3.77
C ILE A 83 -16.51 15.86 5.27
N GLY A 84 -15.46 16.06 6.08
CA GLY A 84 -15.47 15.87 7.52
C GLY A 84 -15.20 14.43 7.98
N THR A 85 -15.17 13.45 7.08
CA THR A 85 -14.81 12.08 7.42
C THR A 85 -13.41 12.02 8.02
N GLU A 86 -13.27 11.25 9.09
CA GLU A 86 -12.02 11.10 9.83
C GLU A 86 -11.20 9.93 9.30
N CYS A 87 -9.88 10.07 9.33
CA CYS A 87 -8.93 9.02 9.02
C CYS A 87 -7.60 9.27 9.73
N VAL A 88 -6.73 8.26 9.73
CA VAL A 88 -5.34 8.41 10.14
C VAL A 88 -4.42 8.02 9.00
N VAL A 89 -3.41 8.84 8.75
CA VAL A 89 -2.32 8.57 7.83
C VAL A 89 -1.08 8.25 8.68
N ALA A 90 -0.80 6.97 8.83
CA ALA A 90 0.33 6.47 9.59
C ALA A 90 1.56 6.32 8.68
N LEU A 91 2.72 6.76 9.13
CA LEU A 91 3.96 6.75 8.36
C LEU A 91 4.85 5.61 8.86
N PRO A 92 4.99 4.51 8.10
CA PRO A 92 5.77 3.37 8.51
C PRO A 92 7.28 3.69 8.52
N GLY A 93 7.98 3.15 9.51
CA GLY A 93 9.45 3.13 9.57
C GLY A 93 10.06 1.98 8.78
N ARG A 94 11.40 1.96 8.70
CA ARG A 94 12.17 0.95 7.94
C ARG A 94 11.79 -0.49 8.30
N ASP A 95 11.57 -0.74 9.58
CA ASP A 95 11.33 -2.08 10.10
C ASP A 95 9.93 -2.63 9.75
N LEU A 96 9.06 -1.77 9.15
CA LEU A 96 7.70 -2.12 8.74
C LEU A 96 7.55 -2.34 7.23
N ILE A 97 8.65 -2.55 6.50
CA ILE A 97 8.58 -2.66 5.04
C ILE A 97 7.71 -3.85 4.60
N ARG A 98 7.79 -4.97 5.30
CA ARG A 98 6.99 -6.17 5.07
C ARG A 98 5.52 -5.92 5.40
N GLU A 99 5.26 -5.34 6.54
CA GLU A 99 3.91 -5.01 7.02
C GLU A 99 3.23 -3.95 6.14
N THR A 100 4.01 -3.06 5.54
CA THR A 100 3.49 -2.04 4.59
C THR A 100 2.95 -2.67 3.30
N TRP A 101 3.40 -3.86 2.92
CA TRP A 101 2.94 -4.55 1.74
C TRP A 101 1.56 -5.21 1.90
N ILE A 102 1.25 -5.80 3.07
CA ILE A 102 -0.01 -6.51 3.30
C ILE A 102 -1.25 -5.66 2.99
N PRO A 103 -1.34 -4.39 3.44
CA PRO A 103 -2.48 -3.55 3.11
C PRO A 103 -2.59 -3.14 1.63
N ALA A 104 -1.65 -3.55 0.78
CA ALA A 104 -1.80 -3.45 -0.67
C ALA A 104 -2.56 -4.65 -1.27
N LEU A 105 -2.77 -5.72 -0.49
CA LEU A 105 -3.59 -6.86 -0.89
C LEU A 105 -5.07 -6.53 -0.73
N SER A 106 -5.90 -7.06 -1.62
CA SER A 106 -7.36 -6.94 -1.50
C SER A 106 -7.90 -8.09 -0.67
N LEU A 107 -8.04 -7.90 0.64
CA LEU A 107 -8.59 -8.91 1.54
C LEU A 107 -10.13 -8.95 1.50
N PRO A 108 -10.78 -10.07 1.89
CA PRO A 108 -12.22 -10.13 1.99
C PRO A 108 -12.75 -9.08 2.98
N ARG A 109 -13.88 -8.45 2.66
CA ARG A 109 -14.49 -7.45 3.54
C ARG A 109 -14.76 -8.00 4.93
N GLY A 110 -14.29 -7.28 5.97
CA GLY A 110 -14.38 -7.68 7.37
C GLY A 110 -13.20 -8.50 7.88
N ILE A 111 -12.22 -8.78 7.01
CA ILE A 111 -10.88 -9.22 7.44
C ILE A 111 -10.01 -7.97 7.56
N SER A 112 -9.43 -7.76 8.73
CA SER A 112 -8.61 -6.58 9.01
C SER A 112 -7.20 -6.78 8.48
N GLU A 113 -6.78 -5.89 7.57
CA GLU A 113 -5.39 -5.87 7.09
C GLU A 113 -4.39 -5.64 8.24
N ALA A 114 -4.77 -4.86 9.25
CA ALA A 114 -3.94 -4.64 10.43
C ALA A 114 -3.73 -5.94 11.23
N GLU A 115 -4.78 -6.77 11.40
CA GLU A 115 -4.66 -8.06 12.06
C GLU A 115 -3.83 -9.07 11.24
N VAL A 116 -3.98 -9.06 9.91
CA VAL A 116 -3.18 -9.90 9.02
C VAL A 116 -1.72 -9.48 9.04
N ALA A 117 -1.44 -8.18 9.11
CA ALA A 117 -0.10 -7.62 9.20
C ALA A 117 0.50 -7.64 10.63
N GLU A 118 -0.24 -8.11 11.63
CA GLU A 118 0.15 -8.11 13.05
C GLU A 118 0.48 -6.71 13.62
N LEU A 119 -0.23 -5.69 13.10
CA LEU A 119 -0.07 -4.30 13.54
C LEU A 119 -1.05 -3.96 14.66
N ALA A 120 -0.56 -3.32 15.71
CA ALA A 120 -1.35 -2.87 16.83
C ALA A 120 -1.97 -1.49 16.57
N LEU A 121 -3.21 -1.31 17.05
CA LEU A 121 -3.90 -0.02 16.93
C LEU A 121 -3.49 0.93 18.04
N LEU A 122 -3.20 2.19 17.71
CA LEU A 122 -2.89 3.26 18.64
C LEU A 122 -4.10 4.21 18.76
N PRO A 123 -4.72 4.38 19.95
CA PRO A 123 -5.81 5.34 20.10
C PRO A 123 -5.40 6.76 19.72
N SER A 124 -6.19 7.41 18.88
CA SER A 124 -6.04 8.82 18.51
C SER A 124 -6.55 9.75 19.60
N LYS A 125 -6.11 11.02 19.58
CA LYS A 125 -6.55 12.03 20.55
C LYS A 125 -7.61 12.99 20.01
N VAL A 126 -7.62 13.24 18.70
CA VAL A 126 -8.46 14.27 18.06
C VAL A 126 -9.53 13.67 17.16
N VAL A 127 -9.26 12.49 16.57
CA VAL A 127 -10.20 11.77 15.71
C VAL A 127 -10.60 10.45 16.34
N SER A 128 -11.72 9.86 15.88
CA SER A 128 -12.21 8.57 16.37
C SER A 128 -11.53 7.35 15.72
N ILE A 129 -10.74 7.57 14.68
CA ILE A 129 -10.02 6.53 13.95
C ILE A 129 -8.67 6.32 14.62
N PRO A 130 -8.28 5.08 14.99
CA PRO A 130 -6.97 4.82 15.58
C PRO A 130 -5.84 4.93 14.56
N GLY A 131 -4.63 5.21 15.04
CA GLY A 131 -3.40 5.06 14.29
C GLY A 131 -2.81 3.65 14.41
N ILE A 132 -1.56 3.50 14.00
CA ILE A 132 -0.77 2.27 14.08
C ILE A 132 0.36 2.48 15.09
N ALA A 133 0.45 1.61 16.09
CA ALA A 133 1.37 1.80 17.22
C ALA A 133 2.84 1.70 16.80
N GLU A 134 3.16 0.82 15.85
CA GLU A 134 4.50 0.60 15.34
C GLU A 134 4.98 1.70 14.38
N CYS A 135 4.06 2.53 13.88
CA CYS A 135 4.42 3.66 13.01
C CYS A 135 4.96 4.82 13.82
N PRO A 136 6.16 5.34 13.52
CA PRO A 136 6.77 6.45 14.25
C PRO A 136 5.99 7.76 14.17
N VAL A 137 5.11 7.91 13.18
CA VAL A 137 4.26 9.09 13.00
C VAL A 137 2.86 8.65 12.60
N ASN A 138 1.84 9.19 13.26
CA ASN A 138 0.44 9.07 12.87
C ASN A 138 -0.17 10.47 12.73
N LEU A 139 -0.66 10.80 11.55
CA LEU A 139 -1.34 12.07 11.26
C LEU A 139 -2.85 11.87 11.36
N GLU A 140 -3.48 12.51 12.34
CA GLU A 140 -4.92 12.50 12.53
C GLU A 140 -5.56 13.50 11.58
N CYS A 141 -6.46 13.05 10.71
CA CYS A 141 -6.91 13.83 9.56
C CYS A 141 -8.44 13.88 9.45
N ARG A 142 -8.92 14.93 8.79
CA ARG A 142 -10.30 15.06 8.30
C ARG A 142 -10.32 15.40 6.82
N VAL A 143 -11.24 14.78 6.09
CA VAL A 143 -11.49 15.12 4.68
C VAL A 143 -11.97 16.56 4.58
N GLU A 144 -11.25 17.39 3.86
CA GLU A 144 -11.59 18.79 3.62
C GLU A 144 -12.19 19.00 2.25
N PHE A 145 -11.69 18.28 1.26
CA PHE A 145 -12.13 18.40 -0.12
C PHE A 145 -11.89 17.09 -0.89
N LEU A 146 -12.73 16.82 -1.90
CA LEU A 146 -12.64 15.66 -2.77
C LEU A 146 -12.73 16.12 -4.22
N LYS A 147 -11.94 15.50 -5.09
CA LYS A 147 -11.98 15.75 -6.52
C LYS A 147 -11.82 14.46 -7.31
N GLU A 148 -12.81 14.12 -8.10
CA GLU A 148 -12.64 13.10 -9.12
C GLU A 148 -11.66 13.59 -10.19
N LEU A 149 -10.72 12.72 -10.51
CA LEU A 149 -9.70 12.90 -11.53
C LEU A 149 -10.00 12.00 -12.73
N TYR A 150 -9.12 12.02 -13.71
CA TYR A 150 -9.21 11.15 -14.88
C TYR A 150 -9.12 9.67 -14.51
N GLY A 151 -9.85 8.84 -15.24
CA GLY A 151 -9.91 7.40 -14.98
C GLY A 151 -10.72 7.08 -13.73
N ARG A 152 -10.19 6.20 -12.88
CA ARG A 152 -10.81 5.76 -11.63
C ARG A 152 -10.05 6.30 -10.40
N THR A 153 -9.64 7.55 -10.45
CA THR A 153 -8.83 8.15 -9.38
C THR A 153 -9.57 9.30 -8.72
N ILE A 154 -9.50 9.34 -7.39
CA ILE A 154 -10.03 10.43 -6.56
C ILE A 154 -8.85 11.06 -5.82
N ALA A 155 -8.71 12.38 -5.92
CA ALA A 155 -7.84 13.15 -5.04
C ALA A 155 -8.61 13.48 -3.77
N VAL A 156 -8.08 13.06 -2.63
CA VAL A 156 -8.65 13.33 -1.30
C VAL A 156 -7.72 14.30 -0.58
N PHE A 157 -8.24 15.49 -0.30
CA PHE A 157 -7.51 16.55 0.40
C PHE A 157 -7.87 16.43 1.89
N LEU A 158 -6.85 16.22 2.70
CA LEU A 158 -6.98 16.00 4.12
C LEU A 158 -6.38 17.16 4.90
N ARG A 159 -7.12 17.69 5.86
CA ARG A 159 -6.58 18.57 6.88
C ARG A 159 -6.03 17.74 8.02
N VAL A 160 -4.76 17.94 8.37
CA VAL A 160 -4.16 17.36 9.56
C VAL A 160 -4.65 18.16 10.76
N VAL A 161 -5.31 17.49 11.71
CA VAL A 161 -5.92 18.09 12.91
C VAL A 161 -5.23 17.66 14.19
N GLY A 162 -4.38 16.65 14.13
CA GLY A 162 -3.55 16.15 15.23
C GLY A 162 -2.45 15.26 14.71
N ALA A 163 -1.50 14.94 15.57
CA ALA A 163 -0.45 13.98 15.26
C ALA A 163 0.05 13.29 16.53
N SER A 164 0.45 12.03 16.42
CA SER A 164 1.36 11.39 17.38
C SER A 164 2.70 11.15 16.69
N ILE A 165 3.78 11.40 17.41
CA ILE A 165 5.16 11.25 16.90
C ILE A 165 5.94 10.52 18.00
N ASP A 166 6.71 9.51 17.62
CA ASP A 166 7.60 8.81 18.51
C ASP A 166 8.62 9.78 19.10
N GLU A 167 8.80 9.78 20.43
CA GLU A 167 9.74 10.67 21.11
C GLU A 167 11.17 10.52 20.63
N GLU A 168 11.59 9.31 20.26
CA GLU A 168 12.91 9.07 19.69
C GLU A 168 13.09 9.75 18.33
N MET A 169 12.03 9.89 17.55
CA MET A 169 12.08 10.59 16.26
C MET A 169 12.21 12.10 16.42
N VAL A 170 11.64 12.67 17.46
CA VAL A 170 11.75 14.11 17.76
C VAL A 170 13.21 14.50 18.07
N ALA A 171 13.99 13.59 18.66
CA ALA A 171 15.40 13.81 18.98
C ALA A 171 16.34 13.65 17.76
N ARG A 172 15.85 13.21 16.61
CA ARG A 172 16.64 13.00 15.39
C ARG A 172 16.43 14.13 14.39
N ASP A 173 17.45 14.46 13.61
CA ASP A 173 17.35 15.43 12.50
C ASP A 173 16.48 14.90 11.32
N ARG A 174 16.09 13.63 11.35
CA ARG A 174 15.37 12.94 10.28
C ARG A 174 14.31 12.01 10.84
N LEU A 175 13.13 12.00 10.20
CA LEU A 175 11.99 11.13 10.56
C LEU A 175 12.27 9.75 10.04
N GLY A 176 13.03 9.06 9.79
CA GLY A 176 13.27 7.67 9.40
C GLY A 176 12.05 6.90 8.81
N VAL A 177 11.13 7.62 8.15
CA VAL A 177 9.94 7.00 7.53
C VAL A 177 10.23 6.55 6.10
N ILE A 178 9.51 5.53 5.65
CA ILE A 178 9.61 5.02 4.28
C ILE A 178 9.10 6.06 3.30
N ALA A 179 9.82 6.25 2.22
CA ALA A 179 9.39 7.06 1.08
C ALA A 179 9.51 6.26 -0.21
N GLN A 180 8.61 6.52 -1.13
CA GLN A 180 8.65 5.99 -2.48
C GLN A 180 9.50 6.92 -3.35
N TYR A 181 10.57 6.41 -3.89
CA TYR A 181 11.53 7.16 -4.73
C TYR A 181 11.30 6.92 -6.21
N PRO A 182 11.49 7.93 -7.05
CA PRO A 182 11.52 7.73 -8.49
C PRO A 182 12.73 6.88 -8.86
N THR A 183 12.61 6.13 -9.93
CA THR A 183 13.74 5.39 -10.51
C THR A 183 14.42 6.26 -11.54
N TYR A 184 15.59 6.81 -11.21
CA TYR A 184 16.40 7.60 -12.14
C TYR A 184 17.35 6.74 -12.98
N GLU A 185 17.62 5.52 -12.50
CA GLU A 185 18.47 4.55 -13.19
C GLU A 185 17.66 3.27 -13.41
N VAL A 186 17.67 2.80 -14.63
CA VAL A 186 17.12 1.50 -15.02
C VAL A 186 18.29 0.56 -15.16
N ASP A 187 18.54 -0.22 -14.14
CA ASP A 187 19.55 -1.28 -14.16
C ASP A 187 18.93 -2.64 -14.57
N ASP A 188 19.77 -3.63 -14.74
CA ASP A 188 19.34 -4.98 -15.10
C ASP A 188 18.46 -5.62 -14.02
N ALA A 189 18.69 -5.29 -12.74
CA ALA A 189 17.88 -5.76 -11.63
C ALA A 189 16.45 -5.19 -11.71
N THR A 190 16.31 -3.90 -12.03
CA THR A 190 14.98 -3.29 -12.24
C THR A 190 14.23 -3.97 -13.39
N ASN A 191 14.92 -4.39 -14.43
CA ASN A 191 14.33 -5.10 -15.56
C ASN A 191 13.92 -6.54 -15.23
N VAL A 192 14.69 -7.24 -14.44
CA VAL A 192 14.43 -8.62 -14.02
C VAL A 192 13.09 -8.72 -13.27
N TRP A 193 12.71 -7.71 -12.51
CA TRP A 193 11.50 -7.68 -11.70
C TRP A 193 10.23 -7.29 -12.47
N GLY A 194 10.26 -7.32 -13.77
CA GLY A 194 9.04 -7.18 -14.59
C GLY A 194 8.51 -5.76 -14.70
N GLY A 195 9.36 -4.76 -14.52
CA GLY A 195 9.03 -3.37 -14.83
C GLY A 195 8.50 -2.54 -13.69
N SER A 196 8.58 -2.99 -12.45
CA SER A 196 8.40 -2.06 -11.33
C SER A 196 9.60 -1.14 -11.27
N ILE A 197 9.33 0.14 -11.39
CA ILE A 197 10.30 1.22 -11.28
C ILE A 197 10.15 1.98 -9.97
N GLU A 198 9.30 1.48 -9.08
CA GLU A 198 9.13 2.06 -7.76
C GLU A 198 10.18 1.50 -6.81
N ARG A 199 10.85 2.39 -6.12
CA ARG A 199 11.81 2.08 -5.09
C ARG A 199 11.34 2.67 -3.78
N LEU A 200 11.46 1.89 -2.71
CA LEU A 200 11.26 2.38 -1.35
C LEU A 200 12.58 2.74 -0.73
N GLY A 201 12.56 3.69 0.20
CA GLY A 201 13.77 4.10 0.89
C GLY A 201 13.49 4.87 2.17
N VAL A 202 14.50 5.00 2.99
CA VAL A 202 14.48 5.80 4.22
C VAL A 202 15.65 6.76 4.20
N ASN A 203 15.37 8.04 4.35
CA ASN A 203 16.40 9.10 4.38
C ASN A 203 17.35 9.09 3.15
N GLY A 204 16.85 8.68 1.99
CA GLY A 204 17.63 8.59 0.75
C GLY A 204 18.36 7.26 0.54
N GLU A 205 18.37 6.36 1.51
CA GLU A 205 18.87 4.99 1.38
C GLU A 205 17.76 4.09 0.82
N LEU A 206 18.00 3.40 -0.29
CA LEU A 206 17.02 2.52 -0.91
C LEU A 206 16.90 1.21 -0.13
N LEU A 207 15.68 0.73 -0.01
CA LEU A 207 15.33 -0.52 0.66
C LEU A 207 15.00 -1.60 -0.36
N ASP A 208 15.35 -2.82 -0.02
CA ASP A 208 14.89 -3.99 -0.75
C ASP A 208 13.42 -4.24 -0.46
N CYS A 209 12.60 -4.12 -1.49
CA CYS A 209 11.15 -4.35 -1.40
C CYS A 209 10.68 -5.26 -2.54
N PRO A 210 10.67 -6.58 -2.33
CA PRO A 210 10.29 -7.54 -3.36
C PRO A 210 8.80 -7.48 -3.72
N SER A 211 7.96 -6.97 -2.81
CA SER A 211 6.52 -6.92 -3.02
C SER A 211 6.07 -5.95 -4.12
N PHE A 212 6.81 -4.85 -4.34
CA PHE A 212 6.43 -3.89 -5.36
C PHE A 212 6.42 -4.45 -6.78
N PRO A 213 7.44 -5.21 -7.22
CA PRO A 213 7.39 -5.92 -8.48
C PRO A 213 6.20 -6.86 -8.62
N ALA A 214 5.88 -7.60 -7.58
CA ALA A 214 4.74 -8.51 -7.58
C ALA A 214 3.40 -7.76 -7.70
N CYS A 215 3.21 -6.68 -6.92
CA CYS A 215 2.03 -5.83 -7.01
C CYS A 215 1.89 -5.17 -8.39
N ALA A 216 2.97 -4.66 -8.96
CA ALA A 216 2.95 -4.06 -10.30
C ALA A 216 2.60 -5.07 -11.39
N LYS A 217 3.09 -6.31 -11.27
CA LYS A 217 2.81 -7.40 -12.22
C LYS A 217 1.34 -7.82 -12.21
N ARG A 218 0.69 -7.84 -11.03
CA ARG A 218 -0.71 -8.25 -10.84
C ARG A 218 -1.72 -7.11 -11.02
N GLY A 219 -1.28 -5.87 -10.85
CA GLY A 219 -2.14 -4.71 -10.71
C GLY A 219 -2.72 -4.55 -9.30
N PHE A 220 -2.86 -3.30 -8.86
CA PHE A 220 -3.30 -2.94 -7.50
C PHE A 220 -4.79 -3.17 -7.21
N SER A 221 -5.56 -3.68 -8.14
CA SER A 221 -7.01 -3.88 -8.00
C SER A 221 -7.44 -5.35 -8.03
N THR A 222 -6.52 -6.24 -7.75
CA THR A 222 -6.78 -7.68 -7.74
C THR A 222 -7.57 -8.05 -6.50
N ASP A 223 -8.68 -8.76 -6.65
CA ASP A 223 -9.42 -9.29 -5.51
C ASP A 223 -8.67 -10.48 -4.86
N THR A 224 -9.09 -10.87 -3.67
CA THR A 224 -8.44 -11.97 -2.92
C THR A 224 -8.37 -13.26 -3.73
N ALA A 225 -9.41 -13.60 -4.48
CA ALA A 225 -9.45 -14.85 -5.25
C ALA A 225 -8.42 -14.83 -6.40
N ALA A 226 -8.25 -13.69 -7.06
CA ALA A 226 -7.23 -13.52 -8.09
C ALA A 226 -5.82 -13.57 -7.49
N TRP A 227 -5.58 -12.93 -6.34
CA TRP A 227 -4.30 -13.05 -5.62
C TRP A 227 -3.96 -14.49 -5.27
N LEU A 228 -4.89 -15.25 -4.66
CA LEU A 228 -4.69 -16.66 -4.35
C LEU A 228 -4.46 -17.52 -5.60
N ALA A 229 -5.11 -17.19 -6.73
CA ALA A 229 -4.88 -17.88 -7.99
C ALA A 229 -3.46 -17.64 -8.54
N ASP A 230 -2.94 -16.42 -8.37
CA ASP A 230 -1.55 -16.09 -8.74
C ASP A 230 -0.55 -16.84 -7.86
N LEU A 231 -0.75 -16.87 -6.54
CA LEU A 231 0.09 -17.65 -5.61
C LEU A 231 0.14 -19.13 -5.98
N ARG A 232 -1.01 -19.70 -6.36
CA ARG A 232 -1.09 -21.07 -6.85
C ARG A 232 -0.33 -21.25 -8.16
N ALA A 233 -0.51 -20.34 -9.12
CA ALA A 233 0.13 -20.41 -10.42
C ALA A 233 1.67 -20.29 -10.33
N GLU A 234 2.17 -19.54 -9.36
CA GLU A 234 3.59 -19.35 -9.08
C GLU A 234 4.16 -20.46 -8.16
N GLY A 235 3.33 -21.37 -7.66
CA GLY A 235 3.74 -22.49 -6.82
C GLY A 235 3.93 -22.17 -5.34
N TYR A 236 3.53 -20.96 -4.89
CA TYR A 236 3.55 -20.55 -3.47
C TYR A 236 2.39 -21.13 -2.67
N LEU A 237 1.34 -21.57 -3.34
CA LEU A 237 0.17 -22.18 -2.74
C LEU A 237 -0.16 -23.50 -3.45
N SER A 238 -0.24 -24.59 -2.71
CA SER A 238 -0.63 -25.88 -3.26
C SER A 238 -2.11 -25.91 -3.66
N ASP A 239 -2.48 -26.82 -4.59
CA ASP A 239 -3.88 -27.02 -5.01
C ASP A 239 -4.85 -27.29 -3.85
N PRO A 240 -4.52 -28.12 -2.86
CA PRO A 240 -5.38 -28.31 -1.69
C PRO A 240 -5.56 -27.06 -0.84
N GLU A 241 -4.49 -26.28 -0.63
CA GLU A 241 -4.55 -25.02 0.15
C GLU A 241 -5.37 -23.97 -0.58
N PHE A 242 -5.14 -23.79 -1.87
CA PHE A 242 -5.95 -22.89 -2.71
C PHE A 242 -7.44 -23.25 -2.63
N THR A 243 -7.78 -24.53 -2.76
CA THR A 243 -9.17 -25.00 -2.72
C THR A 243 -9.78 -24.74 -1.34
N ARG A 244 -9.04 -25.00 -0.27
CA ARG A 244 -9.45 -24.78 1.12
C ARG A 244 -9.70 -23.30 1.40
N LEU A 245 -8.75 -22.41 1.06
CA LEU A 245 -8.87 -20.95 1.27
C LEU A 245 -10.05 -20.37 0.53
N ASN A 246 -10.24 -20.72 -0.73
CA ASN A 246 -11.41 -20.26 -1.50
C ASN A 246 -12.74 -20.81 -0.94
N GLY A 247 -12.73 -22.01 -0.37
CA GLY A 247 -13.87 -22.55 0.38
C GLY A 247 -14.20 -21.65 1.57
N TRP A 248 -13.24 -21.39 2.42
CA TRP A 248 -13.42 -20.55 3.61
C TRP A 248 -13.84 -19.12 3.31
N ILE A 249 -13.32 -18.50 2.23
CA ILE A 249 -13.76 -17.16 1.79
C ILE A 249 -15.24 -17.18 1.42
N ARG A 250 -15.71 -18.19 0.68
CA ARG A 250 -17.13 -18.33 0.33
C ARG A 250 -18.00 -18.55 1.56
N ASP A 251 -17.55 -19.44 2.46
CA ASP A 251 -18.27 -19.77 3.69
C ASP A 251 -18.35 -18.53 4.61
N TYR A 252 -17.27 -17.77 4.73
CA TYR A 252 -17.23 -16.50 5.47
C TYR A 252 -18.18 -15.44 4.88
N ALA A 253 -18.24 -15.33 3.55
CA ALA A 253 -19.16 -14.40 2.88
C ALA A 253 -20.64 -14.76 3.12
N ALA A 254 -20.95 -16.05 3.28
CA ALA A 254 -22.30 -16.56 3.54
C ALA A 254 -22.68 -16.62 5.02
N ALA A 255 -21.69 -16.61 5.93
CA ALA A 255 -21.89 -16.79 7.36
C ALA A 255 -22.36 -15.50 8.06
N SER A 256 -22.98 -15.66 9.24
CA SER A 256 -23.37 -14.58 10.14
C SER A 256 -23.13 -14.97 11.61
N GLY A 257 -23.17 -13.98 12.49
CA GLY A 257 -23.04 -14.20 13.94
C GLY A 257 -21.75 -14.93 14.33
N GLU A 258 -21.86 -15.89 15.27
CA GLU A 258 -20.72 -16.63 15.81
C GLU A 258 -19.95 -17.44 14.77
N SER A 259 -20.67 -18.03 13.81
CA SER A 259 -20.02 -18.78 12.71
C SER A 259 -19.13 -17.89 11.86
N ARG A 260 -19.56 -16.65 11.60
CA ARG A 260 -18.74 -15.69 10.85
C ARG A 260 -17.51 -15.28 11.66
N ALA A 261 -17.65 -15.07 12.98
CA ALA A 261 -16.52 -14.70 13.84
C ALA A 261 -15.45 -15.81 13.88
N ALA A 262 -15.83 -17.07 14.02
CA ALA A 262 -14.90 -18.20 13.99
C ALA A 262 -14.18 -18.33 12.64
N LEU A 263 -14.91 -18.20 11.52
CA LEU A 263 -14.32 -18.21 10.19
C LEU A 263 -13.40 -17.01 9.94
N ARG A 264 -13.71 -15.84 10.52
CA ARG A 264 -12.85 -14.65 10.43
C ARG A 264 -11.48 -14.92 11.03
N GLU A 265 -11.41 -15.43 12.25
CA GLU A 265 -10.14 -15.77 12.90
C GLU A 265 -9.32 -16.75 12.06
N GLN A 266 -9.95 -17.84 11.63
CA GLN A 266 -9.31 -18.86 10.80
C GLN A 266 -8.80 -18.29 9.46
N LEU A 267 -9.57 -17.41 8.81
CA LEU A 267 -9.16 -16.76 7.56
C LEU A 267 -8.03 -15.77 7.78
N THR A 268 -8.08 -14.99 8.85
CA THR A 268 -7.02 -14.02 9.17
C THR A 268 -5.66 -14.72 9.28
N ASP A 269 -5.59 -15.83 10.03
CA ASP A 269 -4.36 -16.60 10.19
C ASP A 269 -3.88 -17.23 8.88
N ALA A 270 -4.79 -17.81 8.11
CA ALA A 270 -4.45 -18.45 6.85
C ALA A 270 -3.98 -17.45 5.76
N LEU A 271 -4.62 -16.29 5.69
CA LEU A 271 -4.22 -15.22 4.76
C LEU A 271 -2.88 -14.59 5.18
N ARG A 272 -2.65 -14.46 6.49
CA ARG A 272 -1.35 -14.03 7.03
C ARG A 272 -0.24 -14.98 6.60
N LEU A 273 -0.40 -16.28 6.81
CA LEU A 273 0.59 -17.26 6.41
C LEU A 273 0.87 -17.22 4.91
N ALA A 274 -0.17 -17.16 4.08
CA ALA A 274 0.00 -17.06 2.62
C ALA A 274 0.75 -15.79 2.21
N ALA A 275 0.47 -14.65 2.87
CA ALA A 275 1.14 -13.40 2.59
C ALA A 275 2.61 -13.41 3.02
N TRP A 276 2.92 -13.97 4.19
CA TRP A 276 4.30 -14.09 4.65
C TRP A 276 5.13 -15.05 3.80
N GLU A 277 4.55 -16.16 3.38
CA GLU A 277 5.21 -17.11 2.49
C GLU A 277 5.53 -16.47 1.13
N GLU A 278 4.61 -15.73 0.54
CA GLU A 278 4.88 -14.97 -0.69
C GLU A 278 6.00 -13.95 -0.48
N TRP A 279 5.98 -13.19 0.62
CA TRP A 279 7.04 -12.23 0.93
C TRP A 279 8.41 -12.90 1.03
N ASP A 280 8.52 -13.99 1.77
CA ASP A 280 9.79 -14.70 2.00
C ASP A 280 10.36 -15.26 0.69
N HIS A 281 9.51 -15.81 -0.17
CA HIS A 281 9.91 -16.26 -1.50
C HIS A 281 10.41 -15.12 -2.39
N LEU A 282 9.68 -14.02 -2.43
CA LEU A 282 10.07 -12.85 -3.21
C LEU A 282 11.40 -12.26 -2.70
N HIS A 283 11.60 -12.23 -1.39
CA HIS A 283 12.83 -11.74 -0.78
C HIS A 283 14.03 -12.66 -1.05
N ALA A 284 13.84 -13.98 -0.99
CA ALA A 284 14.87 -14.96 -1.32
C ALA A 284 15.34 -14.83 -2.80
N HIS A 285 14.42 -14.57 -3.71
CA HIS A 285 14.76 -14.33 -5.11
C HIS A 285 15.55 -13.04 -5.33
N LEU A 286 15.31 -11.98 -4.54
CA LEU A 286 16.11 -10.76 -4.57
C LEU A 286 17.58 -11.02 -4.19
N GLY A 287 17.81 -11.74 -3.10
CA GLY A 287 19.16 -12.11 -2.65
C GLY A 287 19.90 -12.94 -3.70
N ALA A 288 19.24 -13.95 -4.27
CA ALA A 288 19.82 -14.79 -5.31
C ALA A 288 20.17 -14.01 -6.61
N ALA A 289 19.37 -13.01 -6.99
CA ALA A 289 19.63 -12.17 -8.16
C ALA A 289 20.83 -11.22 -7.96
N ARG A 290 21.20 -10.91 -6.73
CA ARG A 290 22.35 -10.06 -6.37
C ARG A 290 23.64 -10.83 -6.14
N GLY A 291 23.60 -12.17 -6.15
CA GLY A 291 24.78 -13.02 -5.92
C GLY A 291 25.27 -13.03 -4.45
N GLU A 292 24.39 -12.76 -3.48
CA GLU A 292 24.63 -12.91 -2.04
C GLU A 292 24.52 -14.38 -1.59
#